data_c727163330a9e1fa078462e079d77ea9
#
_entry.id   c727163330a9e1fa078462e079d77ea9
#
_cell.length_a   1.000
_cell.length_b   1.000
_cell.length_c   1.000
_cell.angle_alpha   90.00
_cell.angle_beta   90.00
_cell.angle_gamma   90.00
#
_symmetry.space_group_name_H-M   'P 1'
#
loop_
_entity.id
_entity.type
_entity.pdbx_description
1 polymer ?
#
loop_
_entity_poly.entity_id
_entity_poly.type
_entity_poly.pdbx_seq_one_letter_code
_entity_poly.pdbx_strand_id
1 'polypeptide(L)'
;MAYAQIANQHGLRSPENSLNSNKTCLYHLGVQKDVKRATISYANNTRKPEVFEKLFYSLSSALDRNGRKKFRKDFYGIDATELSLNLHDFPWATFRSTKSGVKIHLTYDINNSLPKYLFITNANEHENNTLKKMNIAKGCTVTFDKGYCNYAVFGDFCRDKIFFVTRLKENAQYRVIEEHESRNKHITLDRTIEFTGMQTGRKCPFPLRVIKSVDEKTGKEITILTNIFNLSAGYIAGMYRARWNIEIFFKTIKQNLRIKKFFGRTENAVKTQIRIALTVYLLYMKLRQLCIYGGKNFTNFMSELKVCLFERKDLFEWFAGSPPPVVYHPNDFQQELWA
;
A
#
# COMPACT_ATOMS: atom_id res chain seq x y z
N MET A 1 -7.29 19.22 5.68
CA MET A 1 -7.35 18.18 4.62
C MET A 1 -7.54 16.79 5.20
N ALA A 2 -6.71 16.29 6.14
CA ALA A 2 -6.91 14.98 6.76
C ALA A 2 -8.31 14.85 7.42
N TYR A 3 -8.71 15.84 8.20
CA TYR A 3 -10.07 15.93 8.76
C TYR A 3 -11.16 15.75 7.69
N ALA A 4 -11.04 16.50 6.59
CA ALA A 4 -12.05 16.46 5.52
C ALA A 4 -12.15 15.08 4.84
N GLN A 5 -11.05 14.34 4.77
CA GLN A 5 -11.04 12.97 4.28
C GLN A 5 -11.66 11.99 5.29
N ILE A 6 -11.24 12.07 6.55
CA ILE A 6 -11.75 11.23 7.64
C ILE A 6 -13.25 11.42 7.80
N ALA A 7 -13.70 12.67 7.89
CA ALA A 7 -15.11 13.03 8.06
C ALA A 7 -15.95 12.89 6.76
N ASN A 8 -15.34 12.41 5.66
CA ASN A 8 -15.99 12.22 4.36
C ASN A 8 -16.72 13.45 3.82
N GLN A 9 -16.16 14.65 4.02
CA GLN A 9 -16.77 15.92 3.66
C GLN A 9 -16.86 16.14 2.14
N HIS A 10 -17.94 16.80 1.65
CA HIS A 10 -18.23 16.90 0.21
C HIS A 10 -17.57 18.09 -0.49
N GLY A 11 -17.06 19.06 0.24
CA GLY A 11 -16.40 20.26 -0.26
C GLY A 11 -15.66 20.97 0.87
N LEU A 12 -15.00 22.09 0.61
CA LEU A 12 -14.23 22.82 1.64
C LEU A 12 -15.08 23.67 2.58
N ARG A 13 -16.35 23.97 2.23
CA ARG A 13 -17.27 24.72 3.11
C ARG A 13 -17.65 23.89 4.35
N SER A 14 -17.90 22.62 4.18
CA SER A 14 -18.29 21.73 5.26
C SER A 14 -17.18 21.56 6.32
N PRO A 15 -15.90 21.29 5.96
CA PRO A 15 -14.80 21.32 6.93
C PRO A 15 -14.61 22.68 7.61
N GLU A 16 -14.77 23.80 6.90
CA GLU A 16 -14.71 25.15 7.48
C GLU A 16 -15.72 25.30 8.62
N ASN A 17 -16.99 25.03 8.34
CA ASN A 17 -18.07 25.15 9.31
C ASN A 17 -17.86 24.20 10.51
N SER A 18 -17.58 22.94 10.26
CA SER A 18 -17.43 21.93 11.30
C SER A 18 -16.21 22.19 12.20
N LEU A 19 -15.07 22.60 11.62
CA LEU A 19 -13.89 22.96 12.41
C LEU A 19 -14.15 24.20 13.28
N ASN A 20 -14.79 25.23 12.72
CA ASN A 20 -15.10 26.45 13.45
C ASN A 20 -16.13 26.25 14.56
N SER A 21 -17.06 25.31 14.41
CA SER A 21 -18.00 24.91 15.48
C SER A 21 -17.34 24.19 16.65
N ASN A 22 -16.14 23.64 16.46
CA ASN A 22 -15.38 22.88 17.45
C ASN A 22 -14.09 23.59 17.90
N LYS A 23 -14.09 24.94 17.96
CA LYS A 23 -12.89 25.75 18.26
C LYS A 23 -12.20 25.39 19.58
N THR A 24 -12.96 25.07 20.61
CA THR A 24 -12.44 24.66 21.92
C THR A 24 -11.57 23.41 21.84
N CYS A 25 -11.95 22.46 20.98
CA CYS A 25 -11.13 21.26 20.74
C CYS A 25 -9.92 21.54 19.84
N LEU A 26 -10.04 22.47 18.90
CA LEU A 26 -8.96 22.81 17.96
C LEU A 26 -7.82 23.60 18.62
N TYR A 27 -8.07 24.31 19.70
CA TYR A 27 -7.04 25.02 20.45
C TYR A 27 -5.89 24.08 20.87
N HIS A 28 -6.22 22.89 21.37
CA HIS A 28 -5.24 21.88 21.75
C HIS A 28 -4.45 21.31 20.58
N LEU A 29 -4.95 21.48 19.34
CA LEU A 29 -4.26 21.10 18.09
C LEU A 29 -3.44 22.26 17.50
N GLY A 30 -3.29 23.37 18.23
CA GLY A 30 -2.56 24.58 17.80
C GLY A 30 -3.31 25.44 16.79
N VAL A 31 -4.61 25.22 16.60
CA VAL A 31 -5.46 26.01 15.69
C VAL A 31 -6.17 27.10 16.51
N GLN A 32 -5.57 28.28 16.56
CA GLN A 32 -6.05 29.41 17.39
C GLN A 32 -7.03 30.33 16.65
N LYS A 33 -7.02 30.34 15.33
CA LYS A 33 -7.83 31.24 14.48
C LYS A 33 -8.89 30.45 13.71
N ASP A 34 -9.88 31.19 13.23
CA ASP A 34 -10.91 30.63 12.36
C ASP A 34 -10.29 29.97 11.12
N VAL A 35 -10.75 28.76 10.84
CA VAL A 35 -10.37 28.05 9.63
C VAL A 35 -11.18 28.62 8.46
N LYS A 36 -10.52 29.17 7.45
CA LYS A 36 -11.16 29.70 6.24
C LYS A 36 -10.93 28.76 5.06
N ARG A 37 -12.00 28.42 4.35
CA ARG A 37 -11.91 27.55 3.14
C ARG A 37 -10.94 28.10 2.09
N ALA A 38 -10.87 29.43 1.92
CA ALA A 38 -9.93 30.07 0.99
C ALA A 38 -8.49 29.75 1.36
N THR A 39 -8.14 29.80 2.66
CA THR A 39 -6.80 29.43 3.17
C THR A 39 -6.49 27.95 2.92
N ILE A 40 -7.46 27.06 3.16
CA ILE A 40 -7.29 25.63 2.91
C ILE A 40 -7.09 25.38 1.41
N SER A 41 -7.91 26.02 0.57
CA SER A 41 -7.82 25.90 -0.89
C SER A 41 -6.47 26.41 -1.40
N TYR A 42 -6.06 27.60 -0.99
CA TYR A 42 -4.77 28.18 -1.33
C TYR A 42 -3.62 27.25 -0.92
N ALA A 43 -3.58 26.80 0.33
CA ALA A 43 -2.54 25.91 0.82
C ALA A 43 -2.51 24.57 0.06
N ASN A 44 -3.66 24.01 -0.29
CA ASN A 44 -3.75 22.77 -1.06
C ASN A 44 -3.23 22.90 -2.50
N ASN A 45 -3.37 24.09 -3.10
CA ASN A 45 -2.89 24.37 -4.45
C ASN A 45 -1.41 24.76 -4.50
N THR A 46 -0.88 25.41 -3.45
CA THR A 46 0.45 26.06 -3.49
C THR A 46 1.52 25.33 -2.69
N ARG A 47 1.16 24.64 -1.61
CA ARG A 47 2.15 23.88 -0.81
C ARG A 47 2.66 22.69 -1.61
N LYS A 48 3.98 22.54 -1.64
CA LYS A 48 4.64 21.44 -2.36
C LYS A 48 4.20 20.08 -1.80
N PRO A 49 3.72 19.15 -2.64
CA PRO A 49 3.23 17.84 -2.20
C PRO A 49 4.35 16.96 -1.62
N GLU A 50 5.62 17.28 -1.87
CA GLU A 50 6.81 16.60 -1.33
C GLU A 50 6.88 16.69 0.20
N VAL A 51 6.29 17.72 0.84
CA VAL A 51 6.18 17.82 2.30
C VAL A 51 5.39 16.63 2.86
N PHE A 52 4.26 16.32 2.24
CA PHE A 52 3.41 15.19 2.64
C PHE A 52 4.02 13.84 2.25
N GLU A 53 4.83 13.82 1.21
CA GLU A 53 5.61 12.65 0.82
C GLU A 53 6.69 12.33 1.87
N LYS A 54 7.45 13.32 2.31
CA LYS A 54 8.43 13.17 3.39
C LYS A 54 7.77 12.68 4.68
N LEU A 55 6.61 13.24 5.05
CA LEU A 55 5.85 12.79 6.20
C LEU A 55 5.41 11.33 6.05
N PHE A 56 4.90 10.95 4.88
CA PHE A 56 4.53 9.57 4.59
C PHE A 56 5.72 8.62 4.78
N TYR A 57 6.89 8.92 4.20
CA TYR A 57 8.06 8.06 4.34
C TYR A 57 8.60 8.01 5.78
N SER A 58 8.60 9.13 6.50
CA SER A 58 8.98 9.17 7.91
C SER A 58 8.10 8.26 8.77
N LEU A 59 6.78 8.34 8.60
CA LEU A 59 5.84 7.47 9.31
C LEU A 59 5.97 6.01 8.90
N SER A 60 6.10 5.73 7.59
CA SER A 60 6.27 4.37 7.09
C SER A 60 7.53 3.71 7.65
N SER A 61 8.64 4.46 7.74
CA SER A 61 9.90 3.96 8.34
C SER A 61 9.77 3.74 9.84
N ALA A 62 9.08 4.64 10.56
CA ALA A 62 8.85 4.48 12.00
C ALA A 62 7.94 3.29 12.36
N LEU A 63 7.16 2.80 11.39
CA LEU A 63 6.29 1.64 11.53
C LEU A 63 6.96 0.33 11.14
N ASP A 64 8.15 0.40 10.56
CA ASP A 64 8.92 -0.77 10.15
C ASP A 64 9.41 -1.50 11.40
N ARG A 65 8.84 -2.67 11.69
CA ARG A 65 9.17 -3.42 12.90
C ARG A 65 9.69 -4.81 12.56
N ASN A 66 10.65 -5.25 13.35
CA ASN A 66 11.12 -6.63 13.44
C ASN A 66 10.09 -7.56 14.10
N GLY A 67 8.83 -7.51 13.64
CA GLY A 67 7.77 -8.41 14.09
C GLY A 67 7.91 -9.80 13.48
N ARG A 68 7.05 -10.74 13.93
CA ARG A 68 6.99 -12.11 13.39
C ARG A 68 6.56 -12.03 11.92
N LYS A 69 7.52 -12.19 11.00
CA LYS A 69 7.26 -12.11 9.55
C LYS A 69 6.50 -13.36 9.08
N LYS A 70 5.45 -13.14 8.31
CA LYS A 70 4.70 -14.22 7.64
C LYS A 70 5.57 -14.94 6.60
N PHE A 71 6.40 -14.18 5.88
CA PHE A 71 7.38 -14.68 4.93
C PHE A 71 8.79 -14.42 5.44
N ARG A 72 9.72 -15.35 5.16
CA ARG A 72 11.09 -15.35 5.74
C ARG A 72 11.94 -14.15 5.36
N LYS A 73 11.71 -13.55 4.17
CA LYS A 73 12.44 -12.38 3.66
C LYS A 73 11.52 -11.17 3.61
N ASP A 74 12.08 -10.00 3.39
CA ASP A 74 11.31 -8.82 3.05
C ASP A 74 10.55 -9.08 1.76
N PHE A 75 9.24 -8.97 1.84
CA PHE A 75 8.34 -9.39 0.79
C PHE A 75 7.34 -8.30 0.45
N TYR A 76 7.41 -7.82 -0.78
CA TYR A 76 6.62 -6.69 -1.25
C TYR A 76 5.70 -7.08 -2.40
N GLY A 77 4.45 -6.61 -2.34
CA GLY A 77 3.56 -6.57 -3.49
C GLY A 77 3.76 -5.27 -4.27
N ILE A 78 3.80 -5.37 -5.59
CA ILE A 78 3.84 -4.20 -6.48
C ILE A 78 2.57 -4.23 -7.32
N ASP A 79 1.83 -3.13 -7.28
CA ASP A 79 0.62 -2.97 -8.08
C ASP A 79 0.31 -1.49 -8.29
N ALA A 80 -0.60 -1.21 -9.21
CA ALA A 80 -1.08 0.13 -9.46
C ALA A 80 -2.59 0.19 -9.43
N THR A 81 -3.11 1.34 -9.02
CA THR A 81 -4.54 1.59 -9.04
C THR A 81 -4.84 2.87 -9.76
N GLU A 82 -5.81 2.82 -10.66
CA GLU A 82 -6.30 3.98 -11.38
C GLU A 82 -7.38 4.71 -10.59
N LEU A 83 -7.32 6.03 -10.62
CA LEU A 83 -8.35 6.95 -10.15
C LEU A 83 -8.84 7.74 -11.34
N SER A 84 -10.04 7.44 -11.80
CA SER A 84 -10.70 8.17 -12.89
C SER A 84 -11.06 9.58 -12.44
N LEU A 85 -10.78 10.57 -13.27
CA LEU A 85 -11.06 11.99 -13.05
C LEU A 85 -12.00 12.52 -14.13
N ASN A 86 -12.75 13.55 -13.81
CA ASN A 86 -13.56 14.24 -14.80
C ASN A 86 -12.67 15.03 -15.76
N LEU A 87 -12.83 14.84 -17.05
CA LEU A 87 -12.01 15.46 -18.08
C LEU A 87 -12.07 17.00 -18.04
N HIS A 88 -13.25 17.55 -17.83
CA HIS A 88 -13.46 18.99 -17.78
C HIS A 88 -12.78 19.64 -16.56
N ASP A 89 -12.80 18.95 -15.40
CA ASP A 89 -12.25 19.49 -14.16
C ASP A 89 -10.73 19.25 -14.01
N PHE A 90 -10.18 18.24 -14.72
CA PHE A 90 -8.77 17.83 -14.61
C PHE A 90 -8.10 17.66 -15.97
N PRO A 91 -8.02 18.74 -16.80
CA PRO A 91 -7.47 18.65 -18.15
C PRO A 91 -5.99 18.23 -18.17
N TRP A 92 -5.22 18.53 -17.12
CA TRP A 92 -3.82 18.13 -16.99
C TRP A 92 -3.63 16.61 -16.87
N ALA A 93 -4.67 15.86 -16.45
CA ALA A 93 -4.63 14.41 -16.28
C ALA A 93 -5.21 13.64 -17.46
N THR A 94 -5.43 14.33 -18.60
CA THR A 94 -5.97 13.71 -19.81
C THR A 94 -5.00 12.71 -20.39
N PHE A 95 -5.48 11.51 -20.72
CA PHE A 95 -4.68 10.43 -21.32
C PHE A 95 -5.34 9.78 -22.55
N ARG A 96 -6.63 10.04 -22.76
CA ARG A 96 -7.37 9.72 -23.98
C ARG A 96 -8.33 10.87 -24.28
N SER A 97 -8.79 10.97 -25.50
CA SER A 97 -9.73 12.04 -25.93
C SER A 97 -10.94 12.21 -25.01
N THR A 98 -11.38 11.14 -24.34
CA THR A 98 -12.59 11.12 -23.51
C THR A 98 -12.32 10.76 -22.04
N LYS A 99 -11.05 10.61 -21.62
CA LYS A 99 -10.72 10.11 -20.28
C LYS A 99 -9.57 10.88 -19.65
N SER A 100 -9.77 11.23 -18.39
CA SER A 100 -8.73 11.74 -17.49
C SER A 100 -8.58 10.82 -16.28
N GLY A 101 -7.36 10.72 -15.76
CA GLY A 101 -7.08 9.91 -14.58
C GLY A 101 -5.63 9.96 -14.15
N VAL A 102 -5.41 9.56 -12.93
CA VAL A 102 -4.10 9.34 -12.35
C VAL A 102 -3.95 7.89 -11.93
N LYS A 103 -2.73 7.38 -12.02
CA LYS A 103 -2.38 6.04 -11.57
C LYS A 103 -1.45 6.15 -10.36
N ILE A 104 -1.82 5.47 -9.28
CA ILE A 104 -0.99 5.35 -8.07
C ILE A 104 -0.26 4.02 -8.17
N HIS A 105 1.06 4.08 -8.30
CA HIS A 105 1.93 2.92 -8.24
C HIS A 105 2.44 2.76 -6.82
N LEU A 106 2.37 1.55 -6.28
CA LEU A 106 2.67 1.29 -4.89
C LEU A 106 3.51 0.03 -4.71
N THR A 107 4.50 0.13 -3.84
CA THR A 107 5.15 -1.02 -3.21
C THR A 107 4.56 -1.20 -1.83
N TYR A 108 4.03 -2.39 -1.57
CA TYR A 108 3.30 -2.74 -0.34
C TYR A 108 4.02 -3.85 0.41
N ASP A 109 4.43 -3.59 1.64
CA ASP A 109 5.00 -4.61 2.51
C ASP A 109 3.92 -5.59 2.95
N ILE A 110 3.98 -6.80 2.42
CA ILE A 110 2.98 -7.85 2.70
C ILE A 110 3.13 -8.39 4.12
N ASN A 111 4.34 -8.41 4.67
CA ASN A 111 4.59 -8.88 6.03
C ASN A 111 3.98 -7.95 7.08
N ASN A 112 4.16 -6.64 6.90
CA ASN A 112 3.74 -5.62 7.87
C ASN A 112 2.41 -4.94 7.50
N SER A 113 1.85 -5.24 6.34
CA SER A 113 0.64 -4.59 5.79
C SER A 113 0.80 -3.07 5.64
N LEU A 114 1.96 -2.62 5.17
CA LEU A 114 2.31 -1.20 5.08
C LEU A 114 2.61 -0.76 3.64
N PRO A 115 2.06 0.38 3.18
CA PRO A 115 2.53 1.03 1.98
C PRO A 115 3.94 1.59 2.20
N LYS A 116 4.91 1.23 1.34
CA LYS A 116 6.33 1.56 1.50
C LYS A 116 6.82 2.63 0.53
N TYR A 117 6.53 2.47 -0.73
CA TYR A 117 6.96 3.40 -1.77
C TYR A 117 5.81 3.68 -2.71
N LEU A 118 5.62 4.94 -3.06
CA LEU A 118 4.57 5.33 -4.00
C LEU A 118 5.08 6.41 -4.96
N PHE A 119 4.57 6.37 -6.17
CA PHE A 119 4.59 7.51 -7.08
C PHE A 119 3.29 7.57 -7.88
N ILE A 120 2.97 8.76 -8.38
CA ILE A 120 1.72 9.07 -9.05
C ILE A 120 2.06 9.52 -10.46
N THR A 121 1.43 8.89 -11.44
CA THR A 121 1.56 9.21 -12.87
C THR A 121 0.20 9.52 -13.48
N ASN A 122 0.20 10.01 -14.70
CA ASN A 122 -1.02 10.00 -15.52
C ASN A 122 -1.40 8.56 -15.83
N ALA A 123 -2.69 8.30 -16.07
CA ALA A 123 -3.21 6.95 -16.24
C ALA A 123 -2.70 6.22 -17.51
N ASN A 124 -2.05 6.91 -18.45
CA ASN A 124 -1.46 6.32 -19.64
C ASN A 124 -0.12 5.61 -19.42
N GLU A 125 0.54 5.82 -18.28
CA GLU A 125 1.81 5.16 -18.00
C GLU A 125 1.62 3.65 -17.91
N HIS A 126 2.37 2.92 -18.74
CA HIS A 126 2.33 1.45 -18.77
C HIS A 126 3.07 0.87 -17.56
N GLU A 127 2.51 -0.14 -16.95
CA GLU A 127 3.04 -0.84 -15.77
C GLU A 127 4.44 -1.43 -16.03
N ASN A 128 4.71 -1.91 -17.25
CA ASN A 128 6.01 -2.42 -17.65
C ASN A 128 7.18 -1.43 -17.45
N ASN A 129 6.92 -0.13 -17.57
CA ASN A 129 7.95 0.90 -17.44
C ASN A 129 8.18 1.30 -15.98
N THR A 130 7.24 0.96 -15.11
CA THR A 130 7.24 1.44 -13.73
C THR A 130 8.06 0.59 -12.79
N LEU A 131 8.24 -0.71 -13.06
CA LEU A 131 9.09 -1.59 -12.24
C LEU A 131 10.52 -1.06 -12.08
N LYS A 132 11.11 -0.49 -13.15
CA LYS A 132 12.45 0.13 -13.09
C LYS A 132 12.52 1.37 -12.21
N LYS A 133 11.38 2.05 -12.03
CA LYS A 133 11.27 3.25 -11.17
C LYS A 133 11.06 2.89 -9.70
N MET A 134 10.73 1.62 -9.40
CA MET A 134 10.56 1.13 -8.04
C MET A 134 11.94 0.93 -7.41
N ASN A 135 12.19 1.56 -6.28
CA ASN A 135 13.43 1.37 -5.51
C ASN A 135 13.33 0.07 -4.71
N ILE A 136 13.79 -1.04 -5.30
CA ILE A 136 13.74 -2.37 -4.69
C ILE A 136 15.14 -2.74 -4.20
N ALA A 137 15.27 -3.02 -2.91
CA ALA A 137 16.55 -3.38 -2.32
C ALA A 137 16.99 -4.81 -2.73
N LYS A 138 18.29 -5.03 -2.83
CA LYS A 138 18.86 -6.37 -3.05
C LYS A 138 18.47 -7.32 -1.91
N GLY A 139 18.24 -8.57 -2.25
CA GLY A 139 17.85 -9.61 -1.29
C GLY A 139 16.36 -9.66 -0.97
N CYS A 140 15.58 -8.64 -1.33
CA CYS A 140 14.12 -8.63 -1.17
C CYS A 140 13.43 -9.55 -2.17
N THR A 141 12.20 -9.92 -1.88
CA THR A 141 11.31 -10.61 -2.79
C THR A 141 10.16 -9.70 -3.17
N VAL A 142 9.81 -9.66 -4.45
CA VAL A 142 8.67 -8.89 -4.97
C VAL A 142 7.66 -9.80 -5.66
N THR A 143 6.39 -9.46 -5.54
CA THR A 143 5.32 -10.11 -6.32
C THR A 143 4.48 -9.07 -7.05
N PHE A 144 4.14 -9.35 -8.29
CA PHE A 144 3.38 -8.46 -9.16
C PHE A 144 2.59 -9.24 -10.21
N ASP A 145 1.62 -8.60 -10.84
CA ASP A 145 0.80 -9.23 -11.88
C ASP A 145 1.54 -9.33 -13.23
N LYS A 146 1.01 -10.17 -14.13
CA LYS A 146 1.55 -10.36 -15.49
C LYS A 146 1.64 -9.07 -16.32
N GLY A 147 0.86 -8.03 -15.98
CA GLY A 147 0.93 -6.71 -16.58
C GLY A 147 2.30 -6.04 -16.45
N TYR A 148 3.06 -6.37 -15.40
CA TYR A 148 4.41 -5.89 -15.15
C TYR A 148 5.52 -6.72 -15.82
N CYS A 149 5.16 -7.81 -16.54
CA CYS A 149 6.16 -8.70 -17.13
C CYS A 149 7.05 -7.98 -18.14
N ASN A 150 8.31 -7.79 -17.75
CA ASN A 150 9.38 -7.23 -18.55
C ASN A 150 10.64 -8.10 -18.39
N TYR A 151 10.99 -8.85 -19.41
CA TYR A 151 12.11 -9.81 -19.35
C TYR A 151 13.47 -9.15 -19.11
N ALA A 152 13.68 -7.90 -19.54
CA ALA A 152 14.89 -7.16 -19.21
C ALA A 152 15.00 -6.88 -17.71
N VAL A 153 13.88 -6.50 -17.09
CA VAL A 153 13.82 -6.30 -15.62
C VAL A 153 14.05 -7.61 -14.88
N PHE A 154 13.55 -8.73 -15.40
CA PHE A 154 13.80 -10.05 -14.78
C PHE A 154 15.30 -10.42 -14.84
N GLY A 155 15.97 -10.11 -15.95
CA GLY A 155 17.42 -10.25 -16.06
C GLY A 155 18.17 -9.35 -15.07
N ASP A 156 17.74 -8.09 -14.93
CA ASP A 156 18.28 -7.15 -13.94
C ASP A 156 18.08 -7.69 -12.50
N PHE A 157 16.89 -8.19 -12.18
CA PHE A 157 16.59 -8.78 -10.87
C PHE A 157 17.46 -9.99 -10.55
N CYS A 158 17.70 -10.87 -11.53
CA CYS A 158 18.61 -12.00 -11.34
C CYS A 158 20.05 -11.54 -11.03
N ARG A 159 20.57 -10.56 -11.78
CA ARG A 159 21.89 -9.97 -11.53
C ARG A 159 22.02 -9.30 -10.17
N ASP A 160 21.00 -8.55 -9.77
CA ASP A 160 20.98 -7.79 -8.52
C ASP A 160 20.55 -8.60 -7.31
N LYS A 161 20.31 -9.91 -7.46
CA LYS A 161 19.81 -10.80 -6.39
C LYS A 161 18.49 -10.30 -5.78
N ILE A 162 17.63 -9.72 -6.60
CA ILE A 162 16.23 -9.43 -6.26
C ILE A 162 15.41 -10.65 -6.66
N PHE A 163 14.62 -11.16 -5.74
CA PHE A 163 13.76 -12.30 -5.98
C PHE A 163 12.38 -11.85 -6.44
N PHE A 164 11.76 -12.60 -7.35
CA PHE A 164 10.42 -12.25 -7.81
C PHE A 164 9.51 -13.46 -7.95
N VAL A 165 8.20 -13.20 -7.82
CA VAL A 165 7.12 -14.17 -8.06
C VAL A 165 6.05 -13.46 -8.87
N THR A 166 5.79 -13.94 -10.09
CA THR A 166 4.79 -13.37 -11.01
C THR A 166 4.09 -14.46 -11.81
N ARG A 167 3.18 -14.09 -12.71
CA ARG A 167 2.57 -15.02 -13.65
C ARG A 167 3.36 -15.07 -14.96
N LEU A 168 3.53 -16.27 -15.48
CA LEU A 168 4.07 -16.46 -16.82
C LEU A 168 3.04 -16.00 -17.86
N LYS A 169 3.49 -15.34 -18.92
CA LYS A 169 2.65 -15.04 -20.09
C LYS A 169 2.40 -16.30 -20.90
N GLU A 170 1.19 -16.47 -21.40
CA GLU A 170 0.74 -17.65 -22.15
C GLU A 170 1.56 -17.90 -23.44
N ASN A 171 2.02 -16.81 -24.07
CA ASN A 171 2.83 -16.85 -25.29
C ASN A 171 4.36 -16.91 -25.05
N ALA A 172 4.80 -17.21 -23.83
CA ALA A 172 6.23 -17.31 -23.52
C ALA A 172 6.85 -18.55 -24.17
N GLN A 173 7.93 -18.35 -24.92
CA GLN A 173 8.71 -19.43 -25.55
C GLN A 173 9.90 -19.79 -24.64
N TYR A 174 9.97 -21.05 -24.23
CA TYR A 174 11.04 -21.55 -23.37
C TYR A 174 11.30 -23.04 -23.63
N ARG A 175 12.50 -23.48 -23.23
CA ARG A 175 12.85 -24.89 -23.13
C ARG A 175 12.89 -25.31 -21.67
N VAL A 176 12.53 -26.53 -21.38
CA VAL A 176 12.67 -27.15 -20.07
C VAL A 176 14.09 -27.66 -19.92
N ILE A 177 14.73 -27.34 -18.79
CA ILE A 177 16.08 -27.82 -18.44
C ILE A 177 15.95 -28.99 -17.47
N GLU A 178 15.05 -28.86 -16.48
CA GLU A 178 14.91 -29.82 -15.39
C GLU A 178 13.46 -29.87 -14.92
N GLU A 179 13.00 -31.05 -14.56
CA GLU A 179 11.69 -31.25 -13.93
C GLU A 179 11.88 -31.57 -12.45
N HIS A 180 11.04 -30.97 -11.61
CA HIS A 180 11.09 -31.16 -10.16
C HIS A 180 9.82 -31.86 -9.69
N GLU A 181 9.98 -32.82 -8.79
CA GLU A 181 8.85 -33.45 -8.15
C GLU A 181 8.32 -32.59 -7.02
N SER A 182 6.99 -32.50 -6.92
CA SER A 182 6.31 -31.82 -5.85
C SER A 182 5.40 -32.77 -5.07
N ARG A 183 5.58 -32.85 -3.75
CA ARG A 183 4.67 -33.63 -2.87
C ARG A 183 3.34 -32.90 -2.62
N ASN A 184 3.21 -31.66 -3.05
CA ASN A 184 1.98 -30.88 -2.83
C ASN A 184 0.96 -31.18 -3.94
N LYS A 185 -0.18 -31.77 -3.57
CA LYS A 185 -1.28 -32.16 -4.48
C LYS A 185 -1.85 -31.01 -5.34
N HIS A 186 -1.64 -29.75 -4.92
CA HIS A 186 -2.10 -28.57 -5.65
C HIS A 186 -1.06 -28.03 -6.64
N ILE A 187 0.09 -28.65 -6.72
CA ILE A 187 1.14 -28.33 -7.69
C ILE A 187 1.10 -29.39 -8.79
N THR A 188 0.71 -28.97 -9.98
CA THR A 188 0.58 -29.86 -11.15
C THR A 188 1.83 -29.86 -12.03
N LEU A 189 2.72 -28.86 -11.86
CA LEU A 189 3.98 -28.76 -12.61
C LEU A 189 4.99 -27.93 -11.83
N ASP A 190 6.25 -28.37 -11.86
CA ASP A 190 7.40 -27.65 -11.30
C ASP A 190 8.61 -27.93 -12.18
N ARG A 191 9.15 -26.89 -12.85
CA ARG A 191 10.19 -27.02 -13.87
C ARG A 191 11.16 -25.85 -13.83
N THR A 192 12.41 -26.12 -14.06
CA THR A 192 13.41 -25.12 -14.44
C THR A 192 13.40 -24.92 -15.96
N ILE A 193 13.35 -23.67 -16.38
CA ILE A 193 13.26 -23.30 -17.80
C ILE A 193 14.32 -22.26 -18.19
N GLU A 194 14.60 -22.17 -19.48
CA GLU A 194 15.28 -21.05 -20.12
C GLU A 194 14.43 -20.49 -21.27
N PHE A 195 14.39 -19.17 -21.39
CA PHE A 195 13.71 -18.55 -22.53
C PHE A 195 14.47 -18.76 -23.84
N THR A 196 13.78 -19.22 -24.88
CA THR A 196 14.34 -19.50 -26.21
C THR A 196 14.04 -18.42 -27.24
N GLY A 197 13.08 -17.54 -26.99
CA GLY A 197 12.76 -16.44 -27.91
C GLY A 197 13.97 -15.50 -28.08
N MET A 198 14.32 -15.15 -29.31
CA MET A 198 15.51 -14.37 -29.67
C MET A 198 15.68 -13.09 -28.82
N GLN A 199 14.62 -12.33 -28.62
CA GLN A 199 14.63 -11.12 -27.78
C GLN A 199 14.51 -11.43 -26.28
N THR A 200 13.71 -12.42 -25.91
CA THR A 200 13.45 -12.79 -24.51
C THR A 200 14.68 -13.43 -23.87
N GLY A 201 15.32 -14.38 -24.56
CA GLY A 201 16.53 -15.03 -24.08
C GLY A 201 17.70 -14.06 -23.91
N ARG A 202 17.87 -13.10 -24.84
CA ARG A 202 18.90 -12.04 -24.68
C ARG A 202 18.62 -11.13 -23.48
N LYS A 203 17.35 -10.80 -23.21
CA LYS A 203 16.96 -9.91 -22.11
C LYS A 203 17.04 -10.60 -20.74
N CYS A 204 16.77 -11.90 -20.68
CA CYS A 204 16.83 -12.69 -19.45
C CYS A 204 17.53 -14.03 -19.73
N PRO A 205 18.88 -14.04 -19.78
CA PRO A 205 19.69 -15.25 -20.06
C PRO A 205 19.90 -16.11 -18.80
N PHE A 206 18.98 -16.07 -17.86
CA PHE A 206 19.07 -16.80 -16.60
C PHE A 206 18.01 -17.90 -16.56
N PRO A 207 18.33 -19.06 -15.96
CA PRO A 207 17.35 -20.07 -15.68
C PRO A 207 16.30 -19.50 -14.70
N LEU A 208 15.04 -19.84 -14.97
CA LEU A 208 13.91 -19.47 -14.13
C LEU A 208 13.10 -20.72 -13.82
N ARG A 209 12.25 -20.64 -12.80
CA ARG A 209 11.40 -21.74 -12.38
C ARG A 209 9.95 -21.43 -12.72
N VAL A 210 9.28 -22.39 -13.33
CA VAL A 210 7.84 -22.35 -13.66
C VAL A 210 7.11 -23.34 -12.78
N ILE A 211 6.07 -22.85 -12.10
CA ILE A 211 5.23 -23.66 -11.21
C ILE A 211 3.79 -23.49 -11.63
N LYS A 212 3.08 -24.60 -11.86
CA LYS A 212 1.62 -24.58 -12.03
C LYS A 212 0.94 -24.99 -10.73
N SER A 213 0.05 -24.16 -10.26
CA SER A 213 -0.72 -24.38 -9.03
C SER A 213 -2.20 -24.25 -9.30
N VAL A 214 -2.98 -25.18 -8.74
CA VAL A 214 -4.44 -25.15 -8.77
C VAL A 214 -4.97 -24.56 -7.48
N ASP A 215 -5.88 -23.62 -7.58
CA ASP A 215 -6.58 -23.05 -6.42
C ASP A 215 -7.62 -24.02 -5.89
N GLU A 216 -7.55 -24.37 -4.62
CA GLU A 216 -8.42 -25.37 -3.98
C GLU A 216 -9.91 -25.03 -4.05
N LYS A 217 -10.25 -23.74 -4.01
CA LYS A 217 -11.64 -23.30 -3.90
C LYS A 217 -12.28 -23.13 -5.27
N THR A 218 -11.51 -22.65 -6.24
CA THR A 218 -12.03 -22.27 -7.55
C THR A 218 -11.67 -23.25 -8.66
N GLY A 219 -10.74 -24.19 -8.40
CA GLY A 219 -10.18 -25.10 -9.43
C GLY A 219 -9.33 -24.39 -10.49
N LYS A 220 -9.10 -23.08 -10.35
CA LYS A 220 -8.39 -22.29 -11.35
C LYS A 220 -6.90 -22.56 -11.33
N GLU A 221 -6.34 -22.90 -12.48
CA GLU A 221 -4.91 -23.08 -12.65
C GLU A 221 -4.19 -21.74 -12.85
N ILE A 222 -3.03 -21.58 -12.18
CA ILE A 222 -2.17 -20.40 -12.29
C ILE A 222 -0.76 -20.87 -12.60
N THR A 223 -0.17 -20.34 -13.67
CA THR A 223 1.24 -20.57 -14.02
C THR A 223 2.12 -19.44 -13.46
N ILE A 224 2.96 -19.76 -12.52
CA ILE A 224 3.85 -18.85 -11.80
C ILE A 224 5.24 -18.93 -12.40
N LEU A 225 5.91 -17.78 -12.50
CA LEU A 225 7.31 -17.63 -12.91
C LEU A 225 8.10 -17.00 -11.77
N THR A 226 9.28 -17.54 -11.47
CA THR A 226 10.14 -17.06 -10.38
C THR A 226 11.62 -17.35 -10.65
N ASN A 227 12.50 -16.62 -9.98
CA ASN A 227 13.94 -16.93 -9.88
C ASN A 227 14.32 -17.53 -8.50
N ILE A 228 13.35 -18.07 -7.77
CA ILE A 228 13.54 -18.69 -6.45
C ILE A 228 13.59 -20.20 -6.61
N PHE A 229 14.73 -20.82 -6.29
CA PHE A 229 14.92 -22.27 -6.39
C PHE A 229 14.93 -23.00 -5.03
N ASN A 230 15.28 -22.29 -3.96
CA ASN A 230 15.49 -22.86 -2.63
C ASN A 230 14.25 -22.93 -1.73
N LEU A 231 13.06 -22.66 -2.30
CA LEU A 231 11.77 -22.74 -1.60
C LEU A 231 10.86 -23.79 -2.26
N SER A 232 9.98 -24.42 -1.47
CA SER A 232 9.02 -25.36 -2.03
C SER A 232 8.03 -24.66 -2.98
N ALA A 233 7.55 -25.37 -4.01
CA ALA A 233 6.58 -24.86 -4.97
C ALA A 233 5.29 -24.37 -4.30
N GLY A 234 4.81 -25.09 -3.28
CA GLY A 234 3.62 -24.69 -2.50
C GLY A 234 3.82 -23.38 -1.73
N TYR A 235 5.03 -23.14 -1.19
CA TYR A 235 5.36 -21.87 -0.53
C TYR A 235 5.37 -20.70 -1.53
N ILE A 236 5.97 -20.91 -2.71
CA ILE A 236 6.00 -19.90 -3.80
C ILE A 236 4.58 -19.60 -4.31
N ALA A 237 3.72 -20.62 -4.45
CA ALA A 237 2.32 -20.41 -4.79
C ALA A 237 1.57 -19.60 -3.71
N GLY A 238 1.88 -19.83 -2.44
CA GLY A 238 1.39 -19.02 -1.32
C GLY A 238 1.86 -17.57 -1.38
N MET A 239 3.11 -17.32 -1.78
CA MET A 239 3.63 -15.96 -2.00
C MET A 239 2.86 -15.25 -3.12
N TYR A 240 2.61 -15.92 -4.25
CA TYR A 240 1.82 -15.32 -5.32
C TYR A 240 0.40 -14.98 -4.87
N ARG A 241 -0.27 -15.87 -4.13
CA ARG A 241 -1.61 -15.58 -3.56
C ARG A 241 -1.59 -14.36 -2.63
N ALA A 242 -0.52 -14.17 -1.87
CA ALA A 242 -0.40 -13.02 -0.96
C ALA A 242 -0.31 -11.68 -1.70
N ARG A 243 -0.03 -11.64 -3.01
CA ARG A 243 -0.14 -10.44 -3.85
C ARG A 243 -1.51 -9.77 -3.71
N TRP A 244 -2.58 -10.56 -3.53
CA TRP A 244 -3.94 -10.03 -3.38
C TRP A 244 -4.10 -9.04 -2.22
N ASN A 245 -3.20 -9.05 -1.24
CA ASN A 245 -3.25 -8.10 -0.12
C ASN A 245 -3.14 -6.63 -0.56
N ILE A 246 -2.40 -6.34 -1.64
CA ILE A 246 -2.30 -4.97 -2.15
C ILE A 246 -3.61 -4.53 -2.84
N GLU A 247 -4.33 -5.44 -3.49
CA GLU A 247 -5.64 -5.13 -4.07
C GLU A 247 -6.68 -4.86 -2.97
N ILE A 248 -6.66 -5.66 -1.89
CA ILE A 248 -7.49 -5.43 -0.69
C ILE A 248 -7.15 -4.07 -0.08
N PHE A 249 -5.87 -3.74 0.03
CA PHE A 249 -5.43 -2.43 0.52
C PHE A 249 -6.00 -1.28 -0.34
N PHE A 250 -5.86 -1.34 -1.65
CA PHE A 250 -6.41 -0.31 -2.55
C PHE A 250 -7.94 -0.19 -2.44
N LYS A 251 -8.63 -1.32 -2.34
CA LYS A 251 -10.09 -1.34 -2.11
C LYS A 251 -10.43 -0.62 -0.81
N THR A 252 -9.73 -0.95 0.27
CA THR A 252 -9.93 -0.37 1.61
C THR A 252 -9.71 1.15 1.60
N ILE A 253 -8.61 1.63 0.99
CA ILE A 253 -8.34 3.07 0.89
C ILE A 253 -9.39 3.79 0.05
N LYS A 254 -9.78 3.22 -1.08
CA LYS A 254 -10.81 3.80 -1.97
C LYS A 254 -12.21 3.86 -1.33
N GLN A 255 -12.51 2.94 -0.42
CA GLN A 255 -13.82 2.88 0.26
C GLN A 255 -13.88 3.81 1.47
N ASN A 256 -12.80 3.92 2.24
CA ASN A 256 -12.82 4.60 3.54
C ASN A 256 -12.26 6.01 3.50
N LEU A 257 -11.38 6.32 2.54
CA LEU A 257 -10.77 7.63 2.37
C LEU A 257 -11.20 8.28 1.06
N ARG A 258 -11.28 9.60 1.07
CA ARG A 258 -11.82 10.35 -0.06
C ARG A 258 -10.76 10.56 -1.16
N ILE A 259 -10.33 9.48 -1.82
CA ILE A 259 -9.39 9.55 -2.94
C ILE A 259 -10.04 9.44 -4.32
N LYS A 260 -11.36 9.30 -4.39
CA LYS A 260 -12.14 9.31 -5.65
C LYS A 260 -12.73 10.69 -5.99
N LYS A 261 -12.81 11.59 -5.01
CA LYS A 261 -13.32 12.97 -5.18
C LYS A 261 -12.33 13.93 -4.54
N PHE A 262 -11.85 14.88 -5.30
CA PHE A 262 -10.82 15.82 -4.88
C PHE A 262 -11.39 17.17 -4.50
N PHE A 263 -10.78 17.82 -3.49
CA PHE A 263 -11.17 19.17 -3.06
C PHE A 263 -10.57 20.28 -3.92
N GLY A 264 -9.46 19.97 -4.60
CA GLY A 264 -8.82 20.88 -5.55
C GLY A 264 -8.63 20.19 -6.90
N ARG A 265 -8.57 21.01 -7.98
CA ARG A 265 -8.48 20.53 -9.36
C ARG A 265 -7.04 20.50 -9.90
N THR A 266 -6.09 21.15 -9.22
CA THR A 266 -4.69 21.16 -9.64
C THR A 266 -4.02 19.81 -9.39
N GLU A 267 -3.01 19.51 -10.18
CA GLU A 267 -2.17 18.31 -9.99
C GLU A 267 -1.59 18.24 -8.57
N ASN A 268 -1.12 19.39 -8.08
CA ASN A 268 -0.62 19.57 -6.72
C ASN A 268 -1.65 19.15 -5.66
N ALA A 269 -2.88 19.63 -5.79
CA ALA A 269 -3.97 19.32 -4.85
C ALA A 269 -4.32 17.83 -4.86
N VAL A 270 -4.38 17.21 -6.03
CA VAL A 270 -4.66 15.78 -6.17
C VAL A 270 -3.55 14.94 -5.52
N LYS A 271 -2.28 15.22 -5.85
CA LYS A 271 -1.12 14.51 -5.27
C LYS A 271 -1.06 14.67 -3.76
N THR A 272 -1.30 15.88 -3.25
CA THR A 272 -1.35 16.17 -1.82
C THR A 272 -2.45 15.37 -1.13
N GLN A 273 -3.65 15.37 -1.68
CA GLN A 273 -4.79 14.65 -1.08
C GLN A 273 -4.56 13.14 -1.02
N ILE A 274 -3.98 12.53 -2.05
CA ILE A 274 -3.61 11.11 -2.06
C ILE A 274 -2.59 10.80 -0.96
N ARG A 275 -1.53 11.61 -0.84
CA ARG A 275 -0.49 11.41 0.18
C ARG A 275 -1.03 11.56 1.60
N ILE A 276 -1.90 12.54 1.83
CA ILE A 276 -2.59 12.69 3.12
C ILE A 276 -3.46 11.47 3.44
N ALA A 277 -4.18 10.91 2.46
CA ALA A 277 -4.98 9.71 2.67
C ALA A 277 -4.11 8.52 3.11
N LEU A 278 -2.98 8.30 2.46
CA LEU A 278 -2.05 7.25 2.85
C LEU A 278 -1.42 7.51 4.22
N THR A 279 -1.15 8.78 4.55
CA THR A 279 -0.68 9.18 5.89
C THR A 279 -1.73 8.85 6.97
N VAL A 280 -3.02 9.09 6.72
CA VAL A 280 -4.11 8.71 7.64
C VAL A 280 -4.12 7.19 7.87
N TYR A 281 -3.92 6.39 6.84
CA TYR A 281 -3.77 4.94 7.00
C TYR A 281 -2.56 4.56 7.85
N LEU A 282 -1.41 5.20 7.66
CA LEU A 282 -0.21 4.94 8.49
C LEU A 282 -0.43 5.33 9.95
N LEU A 283 -1.15 6.42 10.23
CA LEU A 283 -1.52 6.79 11.59
C LEU A 283 -2.42 5.73 12.24
N TYR A 284 -3.40 5.19 11.51
CA TYR A 284 -4.17 4.04 12.00
C TYR A 284 -3.26 2.84 12.29
N MET A 285 -2.31 2.51 11.42
CA MET A 285 -1.37 1.42 11.65
C MET A 285 -0.49 1.68 12.88
N LYS A 286 -0.15 2.95 13.16
CA LYS A 286 0.57 3.33 14.39
C LYS A 286 -0.28 3.08 15.63
N LEU A 287 -1.54 3.48 15.62
CA LEU A 287 -2.48 3.19 16.71
C LEU A 287 -2.60 1.69 16.95
N ARG A 288 -2.78 0.92 15.87
CA ARG A 288 -2.87 -0.54 15.94
C ARG A 288 -1.61 -1.18 16.53
N GLN A 289 -0.42 -0.61 16.31
CA GLN A 289 0.81 -1.09 16.92
C GLN A 289 0.90 -0.77 18.41
N LEU A 290 0.32 0.33 18.86
CA LEU A 290 0.29 0.69 20.29
C LEU A 290 -0.69 -0.19 21.07
N CYS A 291 -1.75 -0.68 20.43
CA CYS A 291 -2.74 -1.55 21.02
C CYS A 291 -2.35 -3.03 20.83
N ILE A 292 -1.75 -3.64 21.84
CA ILE A 292 -1.15 -4.98 21.79
C ILE A 292 -2.21 -6.09 21.61
N TYR A 293 -3.41 -5.91 22.14
CA TYR A 293 -4.47 -6.92 22.19
C TYR A 293 -5.63 -6.57 21.23
N GLY A 294 -5.42 -6.83 19.98
CA GLY A 294 -6.48 -6.59 19.00
C GLY A 294 -6.48 -5.15 18.49
N GLY A 295 -7.57 -4.70 18.06
CA GLY A 295 -7.80 -3.39 17.47
C GLY A 295 -8.82 -3.52 16.35
N LYS A 296 -9.58 -2.47 16.17
CA LYS A 296 -10.61 -2.40 15.14
C LYS A 296 -9.96 -2.51 13.76
N ASN A 297 -10.62 -3.20 12.84
CA ASN A 297 -10.20 -3.12 11.45
C ASN A 297 -10.37 -1.69 10.92
N PHE A 298 -9.66 -1.36 9.83
CA PHE A 298 -9.61 0.02 9.31
C PHE A 298 -11.00 0.59 8.99
N THR A 299 -11.92 -0.21 8.48
CA THR A 299 -13.27 0.23 8.12
C THR A 299 -14.07 0.60 9.37
N ASN A 300 -14.07 -0.24 10.40
CA ASN A 300 -14.75 0.02 11.65
C ASN A 300 -14.14 1.23 12.38
N PHE A 301 -12.80 1.29 12.43
CA PHE A 301 -12.10 2.45 12.97
C PHE A 301 -12.51 3.76 12.29
N MET A 302 -12.54 3.79 10.96
CA MET A 302 -12.94 4.97 10.21
C MET A 302 -14.40 5.34 10.43
N SER A 303 -15.29 4.36 10.59
CA SER A 303 -16.72 4.61 10.85
C SER A 303 -16.94 5.28 12.20
N GLU A 304 -16.28 4.81 13.23
CA GLU A 304 -16.36 5.39 14.57
C GLU A 304 -15.64 6.75 14.65
N LEU A 305 -14.45 6.85 14.06
CA LEU A 305 -13.67 8.09 14.07
C LEU A 305 -14.45 9.26 13.45
N LYS A 306 -15.27 9.01 12.44
CA LYS A 306 -16.14 10.04 11.84
C LYS A 306 -17.10 10.68 12.84
N VAL A 307 -17.60 9.89 13.78
CA VAL A 307 -18.60 10.33 14.76
C VAL A 307 -17.91 11.01 15.95
N CYS A 308 -16.82 10.42 16.46
CA CYS A 308 -16.22 10.84 17.72
C CYS A 308 -14.93 11.65 17.59
N LEU A 309 -14.68 12.25 16.41
CA LEU A 309 -13.40 12.90 16.12
C LEU A 309 -13.02 14.04 17.09
N PHE A 310 -14.01 14.72 17.69
CA PHE A 310 -13.81 15.79 18.67
C PHE A 310 -14.11 15.39 20.09
N GLU A 311 -14.45 14.12 20.34
CA GLU A 311 -14.67 13.61 21.69
C GLU A 311 -13.33 13.24 22.35
N ARG A 312 -13.24 13.46 23.64
CA ARG A 312 -12.13 12.95 24.44
C ARG A 312 -12.42 11.51 24.81
N LYS A 313 -11.56 10.60 24.37
CA LYS A 313 -11.67 9.16 24.67
C LYS A 313 -10.33 8.62 25.12
N ASP A 314 -10.35 7.65 26.03
CA ASP A 314 -9.16 6.85 26.26
C ASP A 314 -8.83 6.08 24.98
N LEU A 315 -7.59 6.22 24.53
CA LEU A 315 -7.16 5.67 23.24
C LEU A 315 -7.19 4.13 23.23
N PHE A 316 -6.76 3.52 24.34
CA PHE A 316 -6.64 2.06 24.42
C PHE A 316 -8.02 1.42 24.60
N GLU A 317 -8.84 1.98 25.46
CA GLU A 317 -10.22 1.53 25.68
C GLU A 317 -11.03 1.65 24.38
N TRP A 318 -10.98 2.80 23.74
CA TRP A 318 -11.73 3.03 22.51
C TRP A 318 -11.27 2.16 21.35
N PHE A 319 -9.94 2.01 21.17
CA PHE A 319 -9.39 1.33 19.99
C PHE A 319 -9.34 -0.20 20.17
N ALA A 320 -8.92 -0.68 21.33
CA ALA A 320 -8.74 -2.09 21.60
C ALA A 320 -9.91 -2.73 22.35
N GLY A 321 -10.81 -1.93 22.94
CA GLY A 321 -11.84 -2.42 23.84
C GLY A 321 -11.27 -2.96 25.17
N SER A 322 -10.05 -2.55 25.53
CA SER A 322 -9.36 -2.95 26.75
C SER A 322 -8.92 -1.71 27.52
N PRO A 323 -8.90 -1.74 28.87
CA PRO A 323 -8.38 -0.65 29.64
C PRO A 323 -6.90 -0.38 29.27
N PRO A 324 -6.44 0.86 29.41
CA PRO A 324 -5.04 1.18 29.18
C PRO A 324 -4.15 0.30 30.05
N PRO A 325 -2.95 -0.09 29.58
CA PRO A 325 -2.01 -0.78 30.44
C PRO A 325 -1.72 0.11 31.62
N VAL A 326 -1.81 -0.46 32.85
CA VAL A 326 -1.44 0.24 34.07
C VAL A 326 0.06 0.56 33.96
N VAL A 327 0.38 1.80 33.69
CA VAL A 327 1.77 2.29 33.71
C VAL A 327 2.09 2.53 35.18
N TYR A 328 2.73 1.57 35.83
CA TYR A 328 3.29 1.80 37.15
C TYR A 328 4.47 2.75 37.02
N HIS A 329 4.29 3.98 37.46
CA HIS A 329 5.42 4.87 37.66
C HIS A 329 6.23 4.38 38.88
N PRO A 330 7.58 4.36 38.79
CA PRO A 330 8.38 3.90 39.92
C PRO A 330 8.13 4.64 41.24
N ASN A 331 7.50 5.81 41.17
CA ASN A 331 7.17 6.63 42.36
C ASN A 331 5.83 6.26 43.02
N ASP A 332 5.00 5.43 42.38
CA ASP A 332 3.69 5.03 42.94
C ASP A 332 3.87 4.07 44.13
N PHE A 333 5.02 3.38 44.24
CA PHE A 333 5.34 2.49 45.34
C PHE A 333 5.89 3.18 46.58
N GLN A 334 6.22 4.50 46.50
CA GLN A 334 6.75 5.22 47.68
C GLN A 334 5.66 5.83 48.56
N GLN A 335 4.42 5.93 48.12
CA GLN A 335 3.35 6.54 48.94
C GLN A 335 2.61 5.52 49.83
N GLU A 336 2.71 4.23 49.58
CA GLU A 336 2.07 3.21 50.44
C GLU A 336 2.95 2.71 51.57
N LEU A 337 4.22 3.12 51.67
CA LEU A 337 5.13 2.68 52.73
C LEU A 337 5.15 3.62 53.96
N TRP A 338 4.36 4.71 53.95
CA TRP A 338 4.31 5.70 55.05
C TRP A 338 2.89 6.10 55.43
N ALA A 339 1.89 5.23 55.19
CA ALA A 339 0.53 5.41 55.71
C ALA A 339 0.22 4.39 56.81
#